data_44e823f22bf3dbe1b2f3830fcd4a4e41
#
_entry.id   44e823f22bf3dbe1b2f3830fcd4a4e41
#
_cell.length_a   1.000
_cell.length_b   1.000
_cell.length_c   1.000
_cell.angle_alpha   90.00
_cell.angle_beta   90.00
_cell.angle_gamma   90.00
#
_symmetry.space_group_name_H-M   'P 1'
#
loop_
_entity.id
_entity.type
_entity.pdbx_description
1 polymer ?
#
loop_
_entity_poly.entity_id
_entity_poly.type
_entity_poly.pdbx_seq_one_letter_code
_entity_poly.pdbx_strand_id
1 'polypeptide(L)'
;MSCNADCKCRKGIVALVFVPGIMGTRLMNKKSGDSVWDPAAGGKFSGPSSTAMELKAEREAELAAAQADDDDGFFEGIGKWFNRKWIGIKEKGRGIAETGRKYRTKAAAWPRIKDLIFAGPVQRKALLVNGKTKKKGDPIIDRDDHLLVEDPGTDKYFRVYTSVPKSQMELKKRRGWGEVLWDSYGPLLRYLESKEPLFKRLYPGLQFPVFAVGYNWMRSNEYAGKRLKDKLEEFRTQLLKEDKEGDNLGLTKDDIKFVVISHSMGGYASRAGFILSGLESQVEAVIHGAMPTHGSPSTYFQFRCGAVGHGAVGQVVKMVLGKNAADTTAILGFCQGGLELMPNKLYVDAANKGEWLFVNKDPAKQTDKRELLQIGYGSGIYDFYRRFDAWYSLVQPPLLAPELGTSTDEQLIEHKKAFTKRITDCEKFHDQLAANFHATTTLLYSNNPDTKAFDTCEWQLQNSLTPGLETAAVERWQVIGDENHDWLSVKGEVKLLSSSELAEHERKLKSWMEQNRYGHQHAHMPPRAQSASFRLGSETAKGDGTVHEGAGKYPKGMQTIGLVATQDHQGFYNCPDVRELMVGVLQSWLPDIHQKFKG
;
A
#
# COMPACT_ATOMS: atom_id res chain seq x y z
N MET A 1 -26.94 -8.02 -31.78
CA MET A 1 -27.64 -7.36 -32.89
C MET A 1 -26.60 -6.67 -33.75
N SER A 2 -26.44 -7.10 -35.02
CA SER A 2 -25.54 -6.42 -35.95
C SER A 2 -26.20 -5.11 -36.38
N CYS A 3 -25.47 -3.99 -36.32
CA CYS A 3 -25.93 -2.72 -36.93
C CYS A 3 -26.14 -2.93 -38.44
N ASN A 4 -27.35 -2.69 -38.91
CA ASN A 4 -27.60 -2.56 -40.34
C ASN A 4 -26.87 -1.31 -40.89
N ALA A 5 -26.41 -1.37 -42.15
CA ALA A 5 -25.60 -0.34 -42.80
C ALA A 5 -26.23 1.07 -42.84
N ASP A 6 -27.53 1.21 -42.56
CA ASP A 6 -28.25 2.48 -42.51
C ASP A 6 -28.32 3.14 -41.11
N CYS A 7 -27.74 2.50 -40.08
CA CYS A 7 -27.66 3.11 -38.75
C CYS A 7 -26.51 4.15 -38.76
N LYS A 8 -26.84 5.43 -38.86
CA LYS A 8 -25.90 6.54 -38.57
C LYS A 8 -25.50 6.45 -37.10
N CYS A 9 -24.66 5.46 -36.77
CA CYS A 9 -24.12 5.34 -35.43
C CYS A 9 -23.36 6.63 -35.11
N ARG A 10 -23.82 7.36 -34.08
CA ARG A 10 -23.15 8.55 -33.60
C ARG A 10 -21.73 8.15 -33.17
N LYS A 11 -20.75 8.90 -33.66
CA LYS A 11 -19.36 8.67 -33.31
C LYS A 11 -19.12 9.13 -31.88
N GLY A 12 -18.25 8.41 -31.14
CA GLY A 12 -17.98 8.74 -29.74
C GLY A 12 -16.73 8.10 -29.20
N ILE A 13 -16.39 8.44 -27.98
CA ILE A 13 -15.21 7.94 -27.27
C ILE A 13 -15.62 7.35 -25.93
N VAL A 14 -15.22 6.10 -25.67
CA VAL A 14 -15.27 5.44 -24.37
C VAL A 14 -13.84 5.36 -23.85
N ALA A 15 -13.43 6.34 -23.06
CA ALA A 15 -12.07 6.41 -22.51
C ALA A 15 -11.93 5.48 -21.28
N LEU A 16 -10.98 4.55 -21.33
CA LEU A 16 -10.65 3.65 -20.23
C LEU A 16 -9.60 4.31 -19.33
N VAL A 17 -9.92 4.58 -18.07
CA VAL A 17 -9.07 5.35 -17.14
C VAL A 17 -8.64 4.48 -15.99
N PHE A 18 -7.34 4.23 -15.86
CA PHE A 18 -6.77 3.44 -14.79
C PHE A 18 -6.31 4.29 -13.60
N VAL A 19 -6.65 3.87 -12.37
CA VAL A 19 -6.27 4.52 -11.09
C VAL A 19 -5.49 3.52 -10.23
N PRO A 20 -4.20 3.76 -9.94
CA PRO A 20 -3.32 2.82 -9.24
C PRO A 20 -3.62 2.72 -7.74
N GLY A 21 -3.08 1.67 -7.09
CA GLY A 21 -3.09 1.51 -5.63
C GLY A 21 -2.12 2.43 -4.90
N ILE A 22 -2.06 2.24 -3.57
CA ILE A 22 -1.05 2.91 -2.73
C ILE A 22 0.35 2.62 -3.28
N MET A 23 1.23 3.62 -3.22
CA MET A 23 2.60 3.52 -3.77
C MET A 23 2.68 3.22 -5.27
N GLY A 24 1.55 3.10 -5.95
CA GLY A 24 1.49 2.81 -7.39
C GLY A 24 1.74 4.02 -8.30
N THR A 25 1.94 5.20 -7.73
CA THR A 25 2.27 6.45 -8.42
C THR A 25 3.69 6.88 -8.11
N ARG A 26 4.42 7.33 -9.11
CA ARG A 26 5.74 7.94 -8.95
C ARG A 26 5.62 9.34 -8.34
N LEU A 27 6.43 9.65 -7.33
CA LEU A 27 6.40 10.93 -6.65
C LEU A 27 7.76 11.64 -6.70
N MET A 28 7.72 12.96 -6.86
CA MET A 28 8.89 13.84 -6.81
C MET A 28 8.74 14.92 -5.74
N ASN A 29 9.87 15.44 -5.27
CA ASN A 29 9.88 16.61 -4.40
C ASN A 29 9.58 17.88 -5.21
N LYS A 30 8.59 18.65 -4.79
CA LYS A 30 8.12 19.87 -5.45
C LYS A 30 9.22 20.93 -5.59
N LYS A 31 10.12 21.05 -4.62
CA LYS A 31 11.16 22.09 -4.60
C LYS A 31 12.40 21.73 -5.40
N SER A 32 12.87 20.48 -5.25
CA SER A 32 14.11 20.06 -5.90
C SER A 32 13.88 19.41 -7.27
N GLY A 33 12.63 19.00 -7.58
CA GLY A 33 12.31 18.20 -8.77
C GLY A 33 12.90 16.80 -8.72
N ASP A 34 13.43 16.38 -7.56
CA ASP A 34 14.01 15.05 -7.40
C ASP A 34 12.93 13.99 -7.25
N SER A 35 13.11 12.86 -7.93
CA SER A 35 12.29 11.68 -7.70
C SER A 35 12.48 11.19 -6.27
N VAL A 36 11.39 11.03 -5.53
CA VAL A 36 11.38 10.56 -4.14
C VAL A 36 10.87 9.13 -4.07
N TRP A 37 9.86 8.81 -4.87
CA TRP A 37 9.27 7.49 -4.94
C TRP A 37 9.24 7.00 -6.38
N ASP A 38 10.14 6.09 -6.73
CA ASP A 38 10.20 5.40 -8.01
C ASP A 38 10.93 4.05 -7.84
N PRO A 39 10.28 3.00 -7.33
CA PRO A 39 10.92 1.70 -7.09
C PRO A 39 11.42 1.02 -8.36
N ALA A 40 10.88 1.33 -9.54
CA ALA A 40 11.35 0.77 -10.80
C ALA A 40 12.73 1.30 -11.22
N ALA A 41 13.15 2.46 -10.72
CA ALA A 41 14.45 3.03 -11.02
C ALA A 41 15.63 2.21 -10.47
N GLY A 42 15.37 1.21 -9.61
CA GLY A 42 16.40 0.37 -8.96
C GLY A 42 16.67 -1.00 -9.58
N GLY A 43 15.86 -1.47 -10.52
CA GLY A 43 15.96 -2.85 -10.98
C GLY A 43 15.74 -3.07 -12.46
N LYS A 44 16.32 -4.15 -12.99
CA LYS A 44 15.99 -4.72 -14.28
C LYS A 44 14.70 -5.53 -14.14
N PHE A 45 13.54 -4.94 -14.18
CA PHE A 45 12.30 -5.70 -14.10
C PHE A 45 11.49 -5.71 -15.39
N SER A 46 11.98 -5.22 -16.52
CA SER A 46 11.31 -5.44 -17.79
C SER A 46 12.24 -5.24 -18.98
N GLY A 47 12.57 -6.33 -19.59
CA GLY A 47 12.96 -6.40 -20.99
C GLY A 47 12.18 -7.56 -21.62
N PRO A 48 11.87 -7.54 -22.92
CA PRO A 48 11.15 -8.61 -23.60
C PRO A 48 12.03 -9.82 -23.90
N SER A 49 12.82 -10.27 -22.94
CA SER A 49 13.49 -11.57 -22.90
C SER A 49 14.06 -11.77 -21.50
N SER A 50 13.26 -12.25 -20.59
CA SER A 50 13.78 -13.00 -19.46
C SER A 50 14.35 -14.29 -20.00
N THR A 51 15.63 -14.27 -20.29
CA THR A 51 16.36 -15.49 -20.65
C THR A 51 16.39 -16.41 -19.42
N ALA A 52 16.55 -17.72 -19.65
CA ALA A 52 16.69 -18.72 -18.60
C ALA A 52 17.70 -18.33 -17.48
N MET A 53 18.60 -17.38 -17.76
CA MET A 53 19.57 -16.81 -16.82
C MET A 53 18.95 -15.83 -15.82
N GLU A 54 17.88 -15.10 -16.16
CA GLU A 54 17.19 -14.17 -15.26
C GLU A 54 16.26 -14.94 -14.32
N LEU A 55 15.54 -15.94 -14.82
CA LEU A 55 14.77 -16.90 -14.03
C LEU A 55 15.65 -17.70 -13.06
N LYS A 56 16.89 -18.04 -13.46
CA LYS A 56 17.86 -18.70 -12.58
C LYS A 56 18.36 -17.76 -11.48
N ALA A 57 18.59 -16.48 -11.80
CA ALA A 57 19.01 -15.47 -10.81
C ALA A 57 17.90 -15.10 -9.83
N GLU A 58 16.63 -15.08 -10.28
CA GLU A 58 15.46 -14.91 -9.41
C GLU A 58 15.32 -16.10 -8.45
N ARG A 59 15.45 -17.32 -8.96
CA ARG A 59 15.37 -18.54 -8.16
C ARG A 59 16.54 -18.69 -7.18
N GLU A 60 17.76 -18.23 -7.55
CA GLU A 60 18.91 -18.17 -6.65
C GLU A 60 18.75 -17.09 -5.58
N ALA A 61 18.10 -15.97 -5.88
CA ALA A 61 17.76 -14.93 -4.91
C ALA A 61 16.64 -15.37 -3.97
N GLU A 62 15.61 -16.07 -4.46
CA GLU A 62 14.57 -16.68 -3.66
C GLU A 62 15.09 -17.77 -2.72
N LEU A 63 16.00 -18.62 -3.22
CA LEU A 63 16.67 -19.66 -2.42
C LEU A 63 17.60 -19.06 -1.36
N ALA A 64 18.31 -17.98 -1.67
CA ALA A 64 19.15 -17.26 -0.71
C ALA A 64 18.30 -16.54 0.35
N ALA A 65 17.12 -16.03 -0.05
CA ALA A 65 16.15 -15.43 0.88
C ALA A 65 15.50 -16.48 1.81
N ALA A 66 15.23 -17.68 1.28
CA ALA A 66 14.65 -18.78 2.05
C ALA A 66 15.66 -19.46 3.00
N GLN A 67 16.97 -19.30 2.76
CA GLN A 67 18.06 -19.87 3.58
C GLN A 67 18.61 -18.88 4.62
N ALA A 68 18.24 -17.61 4.55
CA ALA A 68 18.70 -16.59 5.49
C ALA A 68 17.73 -16.52 6.68
N ASP A 69 17.99 -17.32 7.70
CA ASP A 69 17.35 -17.20 9.02
C ASP A 69 17.83 -15.95 9.80
N ASP A 70 18.81 -15.21 9.25
CA ASP A 70 19.36 -13.97 9.80
C ASP A 70 19.10 -12.78 8.89
N ASP A 71 18.39 -11.78 9.40
CA ASP A 71 18.03 -10.52 8.71
C ASP A 71 19.26 -9.77 8.13
N ASP A 72 20.44 -9.88 8.73
CA ASP A 72 21.67 -9.24 8.29
C ASP A 72 22.34 -9.96 7.11
N GLY A 73 22.25 -11.28 7.03
CA GLY A 73 22.82 -12.09 5.94
C GLY A 73 22.14 -11.87 4.60
N PHE A 74 20.83 -11.61 4.59
CA PHE A 74 20.05 -11.32 3.39
C PHE A 74 20.50 -10.01 2.71
N PHE A 75 20.76 -8.95 3.50
CA PHE A 75 21.18 -7.64 2.96
C PHE A 75 22.61 -7.62 2.50
N GLU A 76 23.48 -8.32 3.19
CA GLU A 76 24.85 -8.53 2.75
C GLU A 76 24.89 -9.36 1.46
N GLY A 77 24.00 -10.35 1.31
CA GLY A 77 23.82 -11.15 0.11
C GLY A 77 23.31 -10.31 -1.06
N ILE A 78 22.29 -9.47 -0.88
CA ILE A 78 21.80 -8.54 -1.89
C ILE A 78 22.85 -7.49 -2.24
N GLY A 79 23.52 -6.89 -1.26
CA GLY A 79 24.59 -5.93 -1.48
C GLY A 79 25.77 -6.54 -2.26
N LYS A 80 26.20 -7.77 -1.94
CA LYS A 80 27.21 -8.52 -2.66
C LYS A 80 26.77 -8.94 -4.06
N TRP A 81 25.50 -9.31 -4.24
CA TRP A 81 24.92 -9.66 -5.54
C TRP A 81 24.86 -8.42 -6.46
N PHE A 82 24.41 -7.28 -5.96
CA PHE A 82 24.40 -6.03 -6.72
C PHE A 82 25.82 -5.56 -7.06
N ASN A 83 26.76 -5.62 -6.12
CA ASN A 83 28.15 -5.26 -6.39
C ASN A 83 28.81 -6.19 -7.42
N ARG A 84 28.63 -7.51 -7.34
CA ARG A 84 29.17 -8.45 -8.36
C ARG A 84 28.59 -8.22 -9.74
N LYS A 85 27.29 -7.95 -9.84
CA LYS A 85 26.64 -7.67 -11.12
C LYS A 85 27.07 -6.31 -11.70
N TRP A 86 27.37 -5.36 -10.82
CA TRP A 86 27.90 -4.04 -11.22
C TRP A 86 29.35 -4.11 -11.71
N ILE A 87 30.20 -4.92 -11.11
CA ILE A 87 31.57 -5.20 -11.51
C ILE A 87 31.56 -5.94 -12.86
N GLY A 88 30.74 -6.96 -13.05
CA GLY A 88 30.61 -7.67 -14.33
C GLY A 88 30.10 -6.82 -15.49
N ILE A 89 29.34 -5.75 -15.21
CA ILE A 89 28.89 -4.75 -16.19
C ILE A 89 30.03 -3.78 -16.55
N LYS A 90 30.91 -3.43 -15.62
CA LYS A 90 32.08 -2.59 -15.88
C LYS A 90 33.11 -3.29 -16.80
N GLU A 91 33.30 -4.58 -16.63
CA GLU A 91 34.28 -5.36 -17.43
C GLU A 91 33.80 -5.62 -18.86
N LYS A 92 32.49 -5.78 -19.10
CA LYS A 92 31.91 -5.94 -20.45
C LYS A 92 31.68 -4.62 -21.20
N GLY A 93 31.88 -3.46 -20.55
CA GLY A 93 31.53 -2.13 -21.08
C GLY A 93 32.50 -1.51 -22.07
N ARG A 94 33.55 -2.21 -22.52
CA ARG A 94 34.54 -1.67 -23.49
C ARG A 94 34.17 -1.79 -24.97
N GLY A 95 32.99 -2.31 -25.31
CA GLY A 95 32.66 -2.64 -26.70
C GLY A 95 31.44 -1.95 -27.35
N ILE A 96 30.55 -1.23 -26.67
CA ILE A 96 29.28 -0.75 -27.28
C ILE A 96 28.90 0.63 -26.76
N ALA A 97 29.20 1.68 -27.55
CA ALA A 97 28.92 3.09 -27.19
C ALA A 97 27.40 3.44 -27.04
N GLU A 98 26.53 2.74 -27.74
CA GLU A 98 25.07 2.94 -27.68
C GLU A 98 24.43 2.30 -26.43
N THR A 99 24.95 1.16 -26.01
CA THR A 99 24.56 0.49 -24.75
C THR A 99 25.03 1.28 -23.54
N GLY A 100 26.19 1.94 -23.63
CA GLY A 100 26.76 2.77 -22.56
C GLY A 100 25.88 3.97 -22.17
N ARG A 101 25.12 4.56 -23.12
CA ARG A 101 24.18 5.66 -22.84
C ARG A 101 22.94 5.20 -22.08
N LYS A 102 22.44 3.98 -22.40
CA LYS A 102 21.31 3.33 -21.72
C LYS A 102 21.65 2.95 -20.27
N TYR A 103 22.88 2.53 -20.02
CA TYR A 103 23.37 2.17 -18.68
C TYR A 103 23.74 3.37 -17.80
N ARG A 104 24.25 4.47 -18.39
CA ARG A 104 24.52 5.71 -17.63
C ARG A 104 23.26 6.34 -17.04
N THR A 105 22.13 6.28 -17.75
CA THR A 105 20.85 6.79 -17.25
C THR A 105 20.25 5.92 -16.15
N LYS A 106 20.46 4.59 -16.20
CA LYS A 106 20.05 3.67 -15.11
C LYS A 106 20.91 3.85 -13.87
N ALA A 107 22.21 4.07 -14.02
CA ALA A 107 23.13 4.34 -12.91
C ALA A 107 22.87 5.67 -12.19
N ALA A 108 22.22 6.64 -12.83
CA ALA A 108 21.91 7.94 -12.22
C ALA A 108 20.64 7.91 -11.33
N ALA A 109 19.71 6.98 -11.55
CA ALA A 109 18.52 6.80 -10.72
C ALA A 109 18.77 5.89 -9.49
N TRP A 110 19.72 4.98 -9.61
CA TRP A 110 20.12 4.03 -8.57
C TRP A 110 20.57 4.65 -7.22
N PRO A 111 21.37 5.74 -7.18
CA PRO A 111 21.77 6.35 -5.93
C PRO A 111 20.60 6.76 -5.03
N ARG A 112 19.48 7.21 -5.62
CA ARG A 112 18.32 7.75 -4.90
C ARG A 112 17.49 6.70 -4.20
N ILE A 113 17.27 5.54 -4.83
CA ILE A 113 16.59 4.40 -4.18
C ILE A 113 17.50 3.76 -3.13
N LYS A 114 18.81 3.71 -3.40
CA LYS A 114 19.79 3.27 -2.42
C LYS A 114 19.69 4.09 -1.14
N ASP A 115 19.49 5.40 -1.25
CA ASP A 115 19.32 6.29 -0.10
C ASP A 115 18.06 5.96 0.70
N LEU A 116 16.96 5.55 0.07
CA LEU A 116 15.74 5.07 0.75
C LEU A 116 15.90 3.66 1.35
N ILE A 117 16.52 2.73 0.63
CA ILE A 117 16.71 1.34 1.10
C ILE A 117 17.58 1.28 2.37
N PHE A 118 18.60 2.13 2.44
CA PHE A 118 19.52 2.19 3.58
C PHE A 118 19.18 3.31 4.58
N ALA A 119 18.10 4.05 4.34
CA ALA A 119 17.65 5.11 5.24
C ALA A 119 17.08 4.50 6.53
N GLY A 120 17.47 5.06 7.67
CA GLY A 120 16.77 4.82 8.93
C GLY A 120 15.43 5.58 8.99
N PRO A 121 14.62 5.37 10.06
CA PRO A 121 13.29 5.95 10.18
C PRO A 121 13.27 7.49 10.06
N VAL A 122 14.26 8.18 10.60
CA VAL A 122 14.39 9.65 10.52
C VAL A 122 14.52 10.13 9.07
N GLN A 123 15.41 9.49 8.29
CA GLN A 123 15.64 9.88 6.90
C GLN A 123 14.44 9.55 6.01
N ARG A 124 13.81 8.38 6.22
CA ARG A 124 12.58 7.98 5.51
C ARG A 124 11.46 8.98 5.74
N LYS A 125 11.24 9.37 7.01
CA LYS A 125 10.27 10.38 7.39
C LYS A 125 10.57 11.73 6.75
N ALA A 126 11.84 12.17 6.76
CA ALA A 126 12.24 13.42 6.14
C ALA A 126 11.97 13.44 4.63
N LEU A 127 12.19 12.34 3.93
CA LEU A 127 11.99 12.24 2.48
C LEU A 127 10.50 12.20 2.09
N LEU A 128 9.71 11.35 2.77
CA LEU A 128 8.32 11.08 2.37
C LEU A 128 7.32 11.99 3.07
N VAL A 129 7.56 12.41 4.31
CA VAL A 129 6.63 13.24 5.10
C VAL A 129 6.96 14.72 5.01
N ASN A 130 8.21 15.13 5.02
CA ASN A 130 8.57 16.56 5.10
C ASN A 130 9.54 17.06 4.03
N GLY A 131 10.11 16.24 3.18
CA GLY A 131 11.00 16.65 2.08
C GLY A 131 12.28 17.40 2.47
N LYS A 132 12.62 17.53 3.76
CA LYS A 132 13.85 18.15 4.27
C LYS A 132 14.37 17.42 5.50
N THR A 133 15.68 17.19 5.53
CA THR A 133 16.40 16.93 6.78
C THR A 133 16.42 18.23 7.57
N LYS A 134 15.60 18.36 8.58
CA LYS A 134 15.69 19.45 9.55
C LYS A 134 16.83 19.19 10.55
N LYS A 135 17.25 20.23 11.24
CA LYS A 135 18.24 20.09 12.32
C LYS A 135 17.76 19.07 13.36
N LYS A 136 18.71 18.36 13.97
CA LYS A 136 18.42 17.43 15.07
C LYS A 136 17.59 18.14 16.14
N GLY A 137 16.42 17.63 16.47
CA GLY A 137 15.51 18.16 17.50
C GLY A 137 14.29 18.96 16.99
N ASP A 138 14.23 19.33 15.69
CA ASP A 138 13.02 19.94 15.16
C ASP A 138 11.95 18.88 14.86
N PRO A 139 10.69 19.09 15.28
CA PRO A 139 9.61 18.14 14.98
C PRO A 139 9.35 18.07 13.48
N ILE A 140 9.35 16.85 12.93
CA ILE A 140 8.94 16.59 11.56
C ILE A 140 7.44 16.36 11.58
N ILE A 141 6.67 17.44 11.40
CA ILE A 141 5.23 17.43 11.28
C ILE A 141 4.88 17.76 9.84
N ASP A 142 3.91 17.03 9.33
CA ASP A 142 3.49 17.02 7.94
C ASP A 142 3.21 18.40 7.33
N ARG A 143 3.64 18.53 6.08
CA ARG A 143 3.17 19.56 5.16
C ARG A 143 2.77 18.88 3.86
N ASP A 144 1.49 18.64 3.70
CA ASP A 144 0.86 17.86 2.63
C ASP A 144 1.23 18.27 1.18
N ASP A 145 2.01 19.31 0.96
CA ASP A 145 2.23 19.91 -0.35
C ASP A 145 3.64 19.72 -0.94
N HIS A 146 4.54 19.00 -0.25
CA HIS A 146 5.94 18.87 -0.70
C HIS A 146 6.19 17.80 -1.75
N LEU A 147 5.27 16.85 -1.91
CA LEU A 147 5.34 15.80 -2.94
C LEU A 147 4.31 16.03 -4.04
N LEU A 148 4.76 15.90 -5.27
CA LEU A 148 3.94 15.92 -6.47
C LEU A 148 4.01 14.58 -7.19
N VAL A 149 3.00 14.29 -8.02
CA VAL A 149 3.10 13.25 -9.03
C VAL A 149 4.23 13.62 -9.98
N GLU A 150 5.13 12.68 -10.27
CA GLU A 150 6.25 12.93 -11.15
C GLU A 150 5.77 13.25 -12.57
N ASP A 151 6.24 14.37 -13.13
CA ASP A 151 5.85 14.80 -14.46
C ASP A 151 6.38 13.82 -15.52
N PRO A 152 5.51 13.17 -16.32
CA PRO A 152 5.93 12.30 -17.39
C PRO A 152 6.67 13.04 -18.52
N GLY A 153 6.56 14.38 -18.59
CA GLY A 153 7.17 15.20 -19.64
C GLY A 153 8.69 15.30 -19.56
N THR A 154 9.28 15.31 -18.37
CA THR A 154 10.73 15.44 -18.14
C THR A 154 11.51 14.12 -18.26
N ASP A 155 11.04 13.08 -18.85
CA ASP A 155 11.16 11.75 -18.39
C ASP A 155 12.17 10.87 -19.12
N LYS A 156 13.35 10.75 -18.52
CA LYS A 156 14.26 9.65 -18.82
C LYS A 156 13.65 8.27 -18.54
N TYR A 157 12.76 8.18 -17.54
CA TYR A 157 12.06 6.97 -17.14
C TYR A 157 11.15 6.45 -18.24
N PHE A 158 10.29 7.30 -18.79
CA PHE A 158 9.35 6.89 -19.84
C PHE A 158 10.07 6.27 -21.05
N ARG A 159 11.21 6.84 -21.45
CA ARG A 159 12.05 6.31 -22.54
C ARG A 159 12.73 4.98 -22.22
N VAL A 160 13.10 4.78 -20.96
CA VAL A 160 13.92 3.65 -20.54
C VAL A 160 13.07 2.45 -20.15
N TYR A 161 11.94 2.68 -19.49
CA TYR A 161 11.18 1.61 -18.85
C TYR A 161 9.90 1.22 -19.58
N THR A 162 9.26 2.12 -20.32
CA THR A 162 7.93 1.82 -20.86
C THR A 162 7.94 1.00 -22.14
N SER A 163 9.07 0.85 -22.84
CA SER A 163 9.16 0.19 -24.15
C SER A 163 8.14 0.71 -25.20
N VAL A 164 7.58 1.91 -24.99
CA VAL A 164 6.67 2.55 -25.93
C VAL A 164 7.46 3.05 -27.14
N PRO A 165 7.00 2.82 -28.39
CA PRO A 165 7.66 3.37 -29.57
C PRO A 165 7.82 4.88 -29.47
N LYS A 166 8.95 5.41 -29.95
CA LYS A 166 9.26 6.85 -29.88
C LYS A 166 8.15 7.72 -30.50
N SER A 167 7.55 7.26 -31.58
CA SER A 167 6.44 7.94 -32.27
C SER A 167 5.16 8.08 -31.44
N GLN A 168 4.94 7.19 -30.47
CA GLN A 168 3.77 7.19 -29.60
C GLN A 168 4.04 7.81 -28.22
N MET A 169 5.28 8.10 -27.91
CA MET A 169 5.72 8.47 -26.56
C MET A 169 5.01 9.70 -26.03
N GLU A 170 4.91 10.77 -26.83
CA GLU A 170 4.26 12.02 -26.41
C GLU A 170 2.75 11.83 -26.16
N LEU A 171 2.09 11.02 -27.00
CA LEU A 171 0.69 10.68 -26.79
C LEU A 171 0.49 9.92 -25.48
N LYS A 172 1.33 8.90 -25.19
CA LYS A 172 1.21 8.11 -23.96
C LYS A 172 1.53 8.91 -22.70
N LYS A 173 2.45 9.87 -22.79
CA LYS A 173 2.70 10.81 -21.68
C LYS A 173 1.47 11.65 -21.40
N ARG A 174 0.87 12.27 -22.40
CA ARG A 174 -0.36 13.05 -22.23
C ARG A 174 -1.52 12.21 -21.69
N ARG A 175 -1.52 10.90 -21.95
CA ARG A 175 -2.48 9.93 -21.38
C ARG A 175 -2.11 9.44 -19.97
N GLY A 176 -1.10 10.02 -19.33
CA GLY A 176 -0.71 9.76 -17.95
C GLY A 176 0.03 8.43 -17.71
N TRP A 177 0.44 7.69 -18.76
CA TRP A 177 1.08 6.38 -18.62
C TRP A 177 2.40 6.45 -17.83
N GLY A 178 3.09 7.58 -17.85
CA GLY A 178 4.32 7.80 -17.08
C GLY A 178 4.11 8.17 -15.62
N GLU A 179 2.87 8.46 -15.19
CA GLU A 179 2.57 8.79 -13.79
C GLU A 179 2.57 7.57 -12.88
N VAL A 180 2.30 6.37 -13.45
CA VAL A 180 2.13 5.11 -12.69
C VAL A 180 3.36 4.21 -12.78
N LEU A 181 3.50 3.30 -11.82
CA LEU A 181 4.58 2.31 -11.82
C LEU A 181 4.42 1.34 -13.00
N TRP A 182 5.37 1.40 -13.91
CA TRP A 182 5.29 0.67 -15.16
C TRP A 182 5.31 -0.85 -14.97
N ASP A 183 6.17 -1.36 -14.11
CA ASP A 183 6.32 -2.80 -13.89
C ASP A 183 5.04 -3.43 -13.33
N SER A 184 4.28 -2.66 -12.53
CA SER A 184 3.00 -3.11 -11.98
C SER A 184 1.85 -2.96 -12.96
N TYR A 185 1.79 -1.84 -13.70
CA TYR A 185 0.58 -1.45 -14.44
C TYR A 185 0.77 -1.29 -15.95
N GLY A 186 1.99 -1.20 -16.44
CA GLY A 186 2.28 -1.12 -17.86
C GLY A 186 1.72 -2.30 -18.66
N PRO A 187 1.83 -3.56 -18.20
CA PRO A 187 1.21 -4.70 -18.85
C PRO A 187 -0.31 -4.59 -18.98
N LEU A 188 -1.00 -4.07 -17.96
CA LEU A 188 -2.44 -3.80 -18.01
C LEU A 188 -2.79 -2.74 -19.06
N LEU A 189 -2.10 -1.59 -19.04
CA LEU A 189 -2.38 -0.50 -19.97
C LEU A 189 -2.22 -0.94 -21.42
N ARG A 190 -1.17 -1.72 -21.72
CA ARG A 190 -0.97 -2.31 -23.05
C ARG A 190 -2.04 -3.33 -23.41
N TYR A 191 -2.43 -4.15 -22.45
CA TYR A 191 -3.46 -5.17 -22.67
C TYR A 191 -4.80 -4.52 -23.02
N LEU A 192 -5.22 -3.49 -22.27
CA LEU A 192 -6.43 -2.73 -22.58
C LEU A 192 -6.36 -2.09 -23.97
N GLU A 193 -5.24 -1.47 -24.31
CA GLU A 193 -5.05 -0.88 -25.64
C GLU A 193 -5.08 -1.92 -26.75
N SER A 194 -4.54 -3.13 -26.51
CA SER A 194 -4.60 -4.22 -27.49
C SER A 194 -6.00 -4.74 -27.77
N LYS A 195 -6.99 -4.40 -26.93
CA LYS A 195 -8.40 -4.77 -27.11
C LYS A 195 -9.19 -3.73 -27.93
N GLU A 196 -8.62 -2.58 -28.21
CA GLU A 196 -9.28 -1.54 -29.01
C GLU A 196 -9.78 -2.04 -30.38
N PRO A 197 -9.03 -2.83 -31.18
CA PRO A 197 -9.54 -3.37 -32.44
C PRO A 197 -10.76 -4.29 -32.26
N LEU A 198 -10.80 -5.08 -31.17
CA LEU A 198 -11.95 -5.91 -30.84
C LEU A 198 -13.18 -5.06 -30.52
N PHE A 199 -13.02 -4.06 -29.67
CA PHE A 199 -14.12 -3.17 -29.28
C PHE A 199 -14.64 -2.35 -30.46
N LYS A 200 -13.75 -1.81 -31.32
CA LYS A 200 -14.13 -1.10 -32.56
C LYS A 200 -14.89 -1.98 -33.53
N ARG A 201 -14.55 -3.26 -33.63
CA ARG A 201 -15.28 -4.21 -34.48
C ARG A 201 -16.70 -4.48 -33.97
N LEU A 202 -16.86 -4.57 -32.63
CA LEU A 202 -18.15 -4.80 -32.00
C LEU A 202 -19.02 -3.53 -31.97
N TYR A 203 -18.40 -2.36 -31.88
CA TYR A 203 -19.05 -1.05 -31.76
C TYR A 203 -18.43 -0.06 -32.77
N PRO A 204 -18.74 -0.21 -34.06
CA PRO A 204 -18.24 0.71 -35.11
C PRO A 204 -18.62 2.15 -34.79
N GLY A 205 -17.67 3.05 -34.95
CA GLY A 205 -17.83 4.48 -34.64
C GLY A 205 -17.39 4.89 -33.26
N LEU A 206 -17.13 3.94 -32.34
CA LEU A 206 -16.54 4.24 -31.05
C LEU A 206 -15.01 4.06 -31.03
N GLN A 207 -14.34 4.93 -30.26
CA GLN A 207 -12.90 4.84 -29.97
C GLN A 207 -12.71 4.49 -28.47
N PHE A 208 -11.62 3.76 -28.15
CA PHE A 208 -11.37 3.25 -26.79
C PHE A 208 -9.95 3.61 -26.30
N PRO A 209 -9.60 4.89 -26.17
CA PRO A 209 -8.29 5.30 -25.68
C PRO A 209 -8.10 4.95 -24.21
N VAL A 210 -6.84 4.57 -23.85
CA VAL A 210 -6.46 4.15 -22.49
C VAL A 210 -5.65 5.25 -21.82
N PHE A 211 -6.08 5.65 -20.63
CA PHE A 211 -5.47 6.66 -19.78
C PHE A 211 -5.04 6.08 -18.42
N ALA A 212 -4.15 6.76 -17.72
CA ALA A 212 -3.82 6.48 -16.32
C ALA A 212 -3.80 7.78 -15.52
N VAL A 213 -4.21 7.72 -14.25
CA VAL A 213 -4.21 8.86 -13.34
C VAL A 213 -3.41 8.50 -12.10
N GLY A 214 -2.18 8.97 -12.01
CA GLY A 214 -1.39 8.93 -10.79
C GLY A 214 -1.85 9.98 -9.79
N TYR A 215 -1.64 9.73 -8.50
CA TYR A 215 -1.97 10.67 -7.43
C TYR A 215 -0.97 10.56 -6.27
N ASN A 216 -0.87 11.61 -5.45
CA ASN A 216 -0.04 11.58 -4.25
C ASN A 216 -0.70 10.71 -3.17
N TRP A 217 -0.26 9.46 -3.09
CA TRP A 217 -0.79 8.44 -2.18
C TRP A 217 -0.48 8.71 -0.68
N MET A 218 0.40 9.67 -0.37
CA MET A 218 0.63 10.15 1.00
C MET A 218 -0.53 11.02 1.50
N ARG A 219 -1.29 11.65 0.59
CA ARG A 219 -2.44 12.51 0.90
C ARG A 219 -3.73 11.69 1.03
N SER A 220 -4.82 12.35 1.45
CA SER A 220 -6.13 11.72 1.55
C SER A 220 -6.65 11.21 0.21
N ASN A 221 -7.46 10.16 0.24
CA ASN A 221 -8.15 9.68 -0.97
C ASN A 221 -9.21 10.68 -1.47
N GLU A 222 -9.72 11.58 -0.62
CA GLU A 222 -10.54 12.71 -1.07
C GLU A 222 -9.75 13.63 -2.01
N TYR A 223 -8.50 13.96 -1.67
CA TYR A 223 -7.63 14.73 -2.57
C TYR A 223 -7.35 13.97 -3.87
N ALA A 224 -7.14 12.65 -3.80
CA ALA A 224 -6.96 11.82 -4.99
C ALA A 224 -8.22 11.81 -5.87
N GLY A 225 -9.41 11.78 -5.27
CA GLY A 225 -10.69 11.87 -5.98
C GLY A 225 -10.88 13.21 -6.70
N LYS A 226 -10.50 14.32 -6.08
CA LYS A 226 -10.49 15.66 -6.74
C LYS A 226 -9.53 15.67 -7.92
N ARG A 227 -8.32 15.13 -7.76
CA ARG A 227 -7.36 15.01 -8.85
C ARG A 227 -7.90 14.15 -10.00
N LEU A 228 -8.58 13.05 -9.70
CA LEU A 228 -9.23 12.22 -10.74
C LEU A 228 -10.22 13.07 -11.54
N LYS A 229 -11.06 13.88 -10.88
CA LYS A 229 -11.99 14.79 -11.54
C LYS A 229 -11.27 15.76 -12.49
N ASP A 230 -10.24 16.44 -11.99
CA ASP A 230 -9.48 17.41 -12.79
C ASP A 230 -8.84 16.74 -14.02
N LYS A 231 -8.31 15.53 -13.84
CA LYS A 231 -7.72 14.74 -14.93
C LYS A 231 -8.74 14.28 -15.96
N LEU A 232 -9.95 13.89 -15.58
CA LEU A 232 -11.00 13.55 -16.55
C LEU A 232 -11.39 14.75 -17.40
N GLU A 233 -11.48 15.96 -16.84
CA GLU A 233 -11.74 17.17 -17.61
C GLU A 233 -10.56 17.55 -18.53
N GLU A 234 -9.33 17.36 -18.06
CA GLU A 234 -8.12 17.52 -18.89
C GLU A 234 -8.13 16.55 -20.07
N PHE A 235 -8.41 15.26 -19.84
CA PHE A 235 -8.50 14.24 -20.88
C PHE A 235 -9.63 14.52 -21.87
N ARG A 236 -10.78 14.97 -21.40
CA ARG A 236 -11.90 15.37 -22.26
C ARG A 236 -11.48 16.51 -23.19
N THR A 237 -10.82 17.53 -22.65
CA THR A 237 -10.32 18.66 -23.45
C THR A 237 -9.28 18.21 -24.47
N GLN A 238 -8.36 17.32 -24.08
CA GLN A 238 -7.38 16.74 -24.97
C GLN A 238 -8.01 15.95 -26.11
N LEU A 239 -9.00 15.09 -25.81
CA LEU A 239 -9.68 14.27 -26.80
C LEU A 239 -10.45 15.12 -27.81
N LEU A 240 -11.11 16.20 -27.38
CA LEU A 240 -11.78 17.14 -28.29
C LEU A 240 -10.78 17.89 -29.17
N LYS A 241 -9.58 18.16 -28.69
CA LYS A 241 -8.52 18.76 -29.49
C LYS A 241 -7.98 17.76 -30.51
N GLU A 242 -7.72 16.52 -30.08
CA GLU A 242 -7.26 15.44 -30.96
C GLU A 242 -8.28 15.16 -32.09
N ASP A 243 -9.58 15.20 -31.80
CA ASP A 243 -10.62 15.08 -32.81
C ASP A 243 -10.54 16.20 -33.87
N LYS A 244 -10.44 17.47 -33.46
CA LYS A 244 -10.36 18.63 -34.37
C LYS A 244 -9.09 18.62 -35.23
N GLU A 245 -7.97 18.17 -34.70
CA GLU A 245 -6.68 18.11 -35.39
C GLU A 245 -6.53 16.86 -36.27
N GLY A 246 -7.35 15.83 -36.03
CA GLY A 246 -7.32 14.54 -36.70
C GLY A 246 -8.53 14.31 -37.60
N ASP A 247 -9.40 13.39 -37.19
CA ASP A 247 -10.54 12.94 -38.00
C ASP A 247 -11.66 13.99 -38.18
N ASN A 248 -11.66 15.02 -37.33
CA ASN A 248 -12.65 16.12 -37.31
C ASN A 248 -14.10 15.61 -37.34
N LEU A 249 -14.41 14.69 -36.41
CA LEU A 249 -15.72 14.04 -36.33
C LEU A 249 -16.79 14.95 -35.74
N GLY A 250 -16.40 16.13 -35.25
CA GLY A 250 -17.28 17.11 -34.64
C GLY A 250 -17.77 16.70 -33.25
N LEU A 251 -16.95 15.98 -32.50
CA LEU A 251 -17.29 15.50 -31.17
C LEU A 251 -17.53 16.65 -30.18
N THR A 252 -18.49 16.44 -29.30
CA THR A 252 -18.84 17.31 -28.18
C THR A 252 -18.42 16.67 -26.87
N LYS A 253 -18.54 17.37 -25.73
CA LYS A 253 -18.26 16.81 -24.40
C LYS A 253 -19.15 15.59 -24.10
N ASP A 254 -20.36 15.57 -24.59
CA ASP A 254 -21.33 14.48 -24.37
C ASP A 254 -20.98 13.21 -25.16
N ASP A 255 -20.18 13.34 -26.20
CA ASP A 255 -19.68 12.22 -27.00
C ASP A 255 -18.42 11.56 -26.39
N ILE A 256 -17.99 11.99 -25.19
CA ILE A 256 -16.86 11.41 -24.45
C ILE A 256 -17.36 10.86 -23.11
N LYS A 257 -17.32 9.54 -22.99
CA LYS A 257 -17.70 8.77 -21.81
C LYS A 257 -16.45 8.17 -21.16
N PHE A 258 -16.46 8.02 -19.83
CA PHE A 258 -15.36 7.41 -19.09
C PHE A 258 -15.80 6.11 -18.43
N VAL A 259 -14.91 5.11 -18.45
CA VAL A 259 -14.97 3.92 -17.61
C VAL A 259 -13.73 3.91 -16.74
N VAL A 260 -13.90 3.84 -15.43
CA VAL A 260 -12.79 3.84 -14.47
C VAL A 260 -12.43 2.42 -14.07
N ILE A 261 -11.13 2.11 -14.09
CA ILE A 261 -10.58 0.84 -13.62
C ILE A 261 -9.59 1.19 -12.52
N SER A 262 -9.78 0.68 -11.32
CA SER A 262 -8.92 0.98 -10.18
C SER A 262 -8.28 -0.27 -9.59
N HIS A 263 -7.16 -0.09 -8.91
CA HIS A 263 -6.49 -1.12 -8.15
C HIS A 263 -6.35 -0.72 -6.68
N SER A 264 -6.67 -1.64 -5.75
CA SER A 264 -6.38 -1.46 -4.31
C SER A 264 -6.92 -0.11 -3.77
N MET A 265 -6.09 0.70 -3.13
CA MET A 265 -6.43 2.05 -2.63
C MET A 265 -6.96 2.99 -3.73
N GLY A 266 -6.64 2.76 -5.00
CA GLY A 266 -7.25 3.48 -6.12
C GLY A 266 -8.77 3.37 -6.16
N GLY A 267 -9.33 2.31 -5.57
CA GLY A 267 -10.77 2.17 -5.36
C GLY A 267 -11.34 3.21 -4.40
N TYR A 268 -10.63 3.52 -3.30
CA TYR A 268 -11.02 4.61 -2.39
C TYR A 268 -10.92 5.97 -3.07
N ALA A 269 -9.83 6.23 -3.80
CA ALA A 269 -9.66 7.46 -4.56
C ALA A 269 -10.79 7.65 -5.60
N SER A 270 -11.15 6.59 -6.32
CA SER A 270 -12.23 6.61 -7.31
C SER A 270 -13.59 6.85 -6.64
N ARG A 271 -13.91 6.12 -5.57
CA ARG A 271 -15.15 6.32 -4.78
C ARG A 271 -15.26 7.75 -4.27
N ALA A 272 -14.16 8.31 -3.74
CA ALA A 272 -14.14 9.71 -3.32
C ALA A 272 -14.40 10.68 -4.50
N GLY A 273 -13.88 10.38 -5.67
CA GLY A 273 -14.18 11.14 -6.89
C GLY A 273 -15.68 11.13 -7.22
N PHE A 274 -16.32 9.98 -7.18
CA PHE A 274 -17.74 9.84 -7.49
C PHE A 274 -18.63 10.49 -6.42
N ILE A 275 -18.40 10.16 -5.15
CA ILE A 275 -19.31 10.51 -4.06
C ILE A 275 -19.06 11.94 -3.55
N LEU A 276 -17.79 12.34 -3.40
CA LEU A 276 -17.41 13.62 -2.77
C LEU A 276 -17.08 14.72 -3.78
N SER A 277 -16.68 14.37 -5.00
CA SER A 277 -16.28 15.34 -6.02
C SER A 277 -17.28 15.48 -7.18
N GLY A 278 -18.38 14.73 -7.16
CA GLY A 278 -19.45 14.84 -8.16
C GLY A 278 -19.08 14.29 -9.55
N LEU A 279 -18.24 13.24 -9.60
CA LEU A 279 -17.88 12.57 -10.86
C LEU A 279 -18.89 11.51 -11.31
N GLU A 280 -19.88 11.14 -10.50
CA GLU A 280 -20.78 10.02 -10.78
C GLU A 280 -21.46 10.16 -12.15
N SER A 281 -21.95 11.35 -12.48
CA SER A 281 -22.62 11.60 -13.77
C SER A 281 -21.69 11.64 -14.99
N GLN A 282 -20.38 11.67 -14.79
CA GLN A 282 -19.37 11.76 -15.86
C GLN A 282 -18.73 10.41 -16.18
N VAL A 283 -18.94 9.40 -15.33
CA VAL A 283 -18.39 8.06 -15.45
C VAL A 283 -19.55 7.09 -15.69
N GLU A 284 -19.40 6.21 -16.65
CA GLU A 284 -20.46 5.27 -17.03
C GLU A 284 -20.43 3.99 -16.20
N ALA A 285 -19.24 3.54 -15.84
CA ALA A 285 -19.05 2.30 -15.09
C ALA A 285 -17.68 2.27 -14.41
N VAL A 286 -17.55 1.41 -13.40
CA VAL A 286 -16.34 1.28 -12.57
C VAL A 286 -15.99 -0.18 -12.31
N ILE A 287 -14.72 -0.55 -12.54
CA ILE A 287 -14.15 -1.81 -12.07
C ILE A 287 -13.16 -1.51 -10.95
N HIS A 288 -13.38 -2.10 -9.78
CA HIS A 288 -12.39 -2.11 -8.70
C HIS A 288 -11.70 -3.48 -8.65
N GLY A 289 -10.38 -3.52 -8.80
CA GLY A 289 -9.59 -4.74 -8.60
C GLY A 289 -8.90 -4.74 -7.25
N ALA A 290 -9.07 -5.81 -6.50
CA ALA A 290 -8.39 -6.04 -5.23
C ALA A 290 -8.53 -4.87 -4.21
N MET A 291 -9.68 -4.19 -4.19
CA MET A 291 -9.94 -3.07 -3.28
C MET A 291 -10.18 -3.59 -1.85
N PRO A 292 -9.50 -3.08 -0.82
CA PRO A 292 -9.80 -3.39 0.59
C PRO A 292 -11.03 -2.58 1.06
N THR A 293 -12.22 -2.96 0.62
CA THR A 293 -13.45 -2.16 0.56
C THR A 293 -13.85 -1.42 1.84
N HIS A 294 -13.61 -2.03 3.00
CA HIS A 294 -13.87 -1.45 4.33
C HIS A 294 -12.62 -1.49 5.22
N GLY A 295 -11.45 -1.52 4.60
CA GLY A 295 -10.16 -1.56 5.26
C GLY A 295 -9.54 -2.96 5.33
N SER A 296 -8.32 -3.03 5.87
CA SER A 296 -7.57 -4.28 6.03
C SER A 296 -6.77 -4.29 7.34
N PRO A 297 -6.86 -5.33 8.16
CA PRO A 297 -6.02 -5.52 9.34
C PRO A 297 -4.52 -5.58 9.04
N SER A 298 -4.13 -5.84 7.78
CA SER A 298 -2.71 -5.76 7.39
C SER A 298 -2.10 -4.40 7.67
N THR A 299 -2.90 -3.31 7.68
CA THR A 299 -2.42 -1.98 8.07
C THR A 299 -1.98 -1.95 9.54
N TYR A 300 -2.76 -2.56 10.45
CA TYR A 300 -2.37 -2.71 11.85
C TYR A 300 -1.09 -3.53 11.99
N PHE A 301 -1.00 -4.66 11.27
CA PHE A 301 0.20 -5.48 11.27
C PHE A 301 1.44 -4.68 10.83
N GLN A 302 1.32 -3.87 9.77
CA GLN A 302 2.43 -3.06 9.28
C GLN A 302 2.90 -2.02 10.29
N PHE A 303 2.01 -1.40 11.04
CA PHE A 303 2.38 -0.50 12.13
C PHE A 303 3.16 -1.20 13.25
N ARG A 304 2.89 -2.47 13.49
CA ARG A 304 3.46 -3.23 14.61
C ARG A 304 4.68 -4.08 14.24
N CYS A 305 4.80 -4.48 12.98
CA CYS A 305 5.82 -5.43 12.52
C CYS A 305 6.71 -4.89 11.38
N GLY A 306 6.24 -3.88 10.67
CA GLY A 306 6.86 -3.43 9.43
C GLY A 306 6.07 -3.79 8.18
N ALA A 307 6.47 -3.28 7.02
CA ALA A 307 5.78 -3.48 5.77
C ALA A 307 5.71 -4.97 5.37
N VAL A 308 4.53 -5.39 4.95
CA VAL A 308 4.32 -6.70 4.34
C VAL A 308 4.60 -6.58 2.83
N GLY A 309 5.26 -7.58 2.27
CA GLY A 309 5.50 -7.61 0.83
C GLY A 309 5.76 -9.03 0.37
N HIS A 310 5.00 -9.46 -0.65
CA HIS A 310 5.14 -10.75 -1.32
C HIS A 310 5.69 -10.54 -2.72
N GLY A 311 6.38 -11.53 -3.27
CA GLY A 311 7.01 -11.42 -4.58
C GLY A 311 8.14 -10.38 -4.66
N ALA A 312 8.75 -10.23 -5.83
CA ALA A 312 9.91 -9.36 -6.04
C ALA A 312 9.61 -7.86 -5.83
N VAL A 313 8.46 -7.40 -6.29
CA VAL A 313 8.02 -5.99 -6.11
C VAL A 313 7.66 -5.73 -4.66
N GLY A 314 6.97 -6.65 -3.99
CA GLY A 314 6.66 -6.55 -2.57
C GLY A 314 7.88 -6.46 -1.67
N GLN A 315 8.96 -7.19 -2.00
CA GLN A 315 10.24 -7.08 -1.27
C GLN A 315 10.88 -5.70 -1.45
N VAL A 316 10.81 -5.09 -2.65
CA VAL A 316 11.28 -3.70 -2.85
C VAL A 316 10.44 -2.73 -2.03
N VAL A 317 9.12 -2.88 -2.00
CA VAL A 317 8.22 -2.08 -1.16
C VAL A 317 8.60 -2.21 0.32
N LYS A 318 8.82 -3.43 0.83
CA LYS A 318 9.28 -3.69 2.20
C LYS A 318 10.63 -3.02 2.49
N MET A 319 11.57 -3.06 1.55
CA MET A 319 12.87 -2.39 1.71
C MET A 319 12.75 -0.87 1.79
N VAL A 320 11.80 -0.27 1.09
CA VAL A 320 11.63 1.19 1.04
C VAL A 320 10.76 1.71 2.17
N LEU A 321 9.62 1.09 2.47
CA LEU A 321 8.76 1.51 3.59
C LEU A 321 9.34 1.14 4.96
N GLY A 322 10.11 0.07 5.03
CA GLY A 322 10.75 -0.37 6.26
C GLY A 322 10.37 -1.79 6.65
N LYS A 323 11.30 -2.44 7.37
CA LYS A 323 11.22 -3.83 7.78
C LYS A 323 10.67 -4.02 9.19
N ASN A 324 10.48 -2.95 9.91
CA ASN A 324 10.06 -2.96 11.30
C ASN A 324 9.10 -1.80 11.58
N ALA A 325 8.47 -1.82 12.74
CA ALA A 325 7.49 -0.81 13.14
C ALA A 325 8.08 0.62 13.19
N ALA A 326 9.37 0.77 13.54
CA ALA A 326 9.99 2.09 13.63
C ALA A 326 10.06 2.77 12.25
N ASP A 327 10.49 2.03 11.24
CA ASP A 327 10.57 2.54 9.87
C ASP A 327 9.18 2.87 9.30
N THR A 328 8.24 1.93 9.44
CA THR A 328 6.90 2.07 8.86
C THR A 328 6.05 3.11 9.58
N THR A 329 6.06 3.14 10.91
CA THR A 329 5.27 4.11 11.70
C THR A 329 5.71 5.55 11.42
N ALA A 330 7.02 5.77 11.24
CA ALA A 330 7.57 7.08 10.91
C ALA A 330 7.00 7.66 9.60
N ILE A 331 6.55 6.80 8.67
CA ILE A 331 5.93 7.18 7.40
C ILE A 331 4.41 7.07 7.47
N LEU A 332 3.90 5.88 7.79
CA LEU A 332 2.47 5.57 7.73
C LEU A 332 1.66 6.38 8.74
N GLY A 333 2.22 6.73 9.90
CA GLY A 333 1.59 7.61 10.89
C GLY A 333 1.26 9.00 10.35
N PHE A 334 1.86 9.39 9.22
CA PHE A 334 1.66 10.66 8.53
C PHE A 334 1.15 10.50 7.09
N CYS A 335 0.88 9.27 6.65
CA CYS A 335 0.32 8.95 5.35
C CYS A 335 -1.21 8.85 5.44
N GLN A 336 -1.92 9.95 5.16
CA GLN A 336 -3.37 10.00 5.28
C GLN A 336 -4.06 8.91 4.45
N GLY A 337 -3.67 8.73 3.18
CA GLY A 337 -4.23 7.69 2.33
C GLY A 337 -3.97 6.27 2.86
N GLY A 338 -2.79 6.04 3.46
CA GLY A 338 -2.47 4.76 4.10
C GLY A 338 -3.29 4.50 5.37
N LEU A 339 -3.53 5.53 6.20
CA LEU A 339 -4.38 5.44 7.39
C LEU A 339 -5.85 5.16 7.02
N GLU A 340 -6.34 5.68 5.91
CA GLU A 340 -7.68 5.42 5.40
C GLU A 340 -7.89 3.96 4.93
N LEU A 341 -6.83 3.13 4.88
CA LEU A 341 -6.92 1.69 4.61
C LEU A 341 -7.13 0.83 5.87
N MET A 342 -7.19 1.43 7.06
CA MET A 342 -7.49 0.69 8.29
C MET A 342 -8.94 0.19 8.30
N PRO A 343 -9.23 -0.93 9.00
CA PRO A 343 -10.60 -1.37 9.22
C PRO A 343 -11.48 -0.23 9.73
N ASN A 344 -12.58 0.03 9.04
CA ASN A 344 -13.57 1.03 9.44
C ASN A 344 -14.79 0.38 10.11
N LYS A 345 -15.80 1.16 10.47
CA LYS A 345 -16.99 0.65 11.16
C LYS A 345 -17.83 -0.37 10.39
N LEU A 346 -17.59 -0.49 9.08
CA LEU A 346 -18.27 -1.45 8.19
C LEU A 346 -17.39 -2.67 7.87
N TYR A 347 -16.23 -2.78 8.51
CA TYR A 347 -15.30 -3.87 8.26
C TYR A 347 -15.91 -5.23 8.58
N VAL A 348 -15.62 -6.21 7.73
CA VAL A 348 -15.91 -7.63 7.94
C VAL A 348 -14.71 -8.50 7.56
N ASP A 349 -14.48 -9.56 8.35
CA ASP A 349 -13.46 -10.58 8.10
C ASP A 349 -13.90 -11.60 7.03
N ALA A 350 -13.11 -12.64 6.81
CA ALA A 350 -13.44 -13.71 5.87
C ALA A 350 -14.68 -14.54 6.27
N ALA A 351 -15.07 -14.50 7.54
CA ALA A 351 -16.27 -15.15 8.07
C ALA A 351 -17.50 -14.22 8.15
N ASN A 352 -17.42 -13.00 7.56
CA ASN A 352 -18.45 -11.97 7.60
C ASN A 352 -18.75 -11.45 9.03
N LYS A 353 -17.71 -11.34 9.86
CA LYS A 353 -17.76 -10.76 11.21
C LYS A 353 -16.96 -9.47 11.24
N GLY A 354 -17.34 -8.52 12.10
CA GLY A 354 -16.65 -7.24 12.25
C GLY A 354 -15.46 -7.25 13.21
N GLU A 355 -15.09 -8.38 13.75
CA GLU A 355 -14.10 -8.58 14.79
C GLU A 355 -12.78 -9.03 14.18
N TRP A 356 -11.68 -8.31 14.43
CA TRP A 356 -10.44 -8.59 13.72
C TRP A 356 -9.16 -8.57 14.60
N LEU A 357 -9.20 -8.10 15.86
CA LEU A 357 -8.02 -8.06 16.74
C LEU A 357 -8.23 -8.95 17.96
N PHE A 358 -7.37 -9.95 18.09
CA PHE A 358 -7.48 -11.00 19.10
C PHE A 358 -6.19 -11.15 19.89
N VAL A 359 -6.31 -11.75 21.08
CA VAL A 359 -5.20 -12.31 21.86
C VAL A 359 -5.45 -13.80 22.07
N ASN A 360 -4.42 -14.62 21.88
CA ASN A 360 -4.46 -16.05 22.11
C ASN A 360 -3.43 -16.44 23.18
N LYS A 361 -3.92 -16.86 24.33
CA LYS A 361 -3.10 -17.26 25.48
C LYS A 361 -2.68 -18.73 25.44
N ASP A 362 -3.15 -19.49 24.47
CA ASP A 362 -2.81 -20.91 24.30
C ASP A 362 -2.81 -21.29 22.81
N PRO A 363 -1.80 -20.84 22.05
CA PRO A 363 -1.73 -21.06 20.61
C PRO A 363 -1.60 -22.57 20.24
N ALA A 364 -1.19 -23.42 21.17
CA ALA A 364 -1.09 -24.86 20.93
C ALA A 364 -2.48 -25.53 20.81
N LYS A 365 -3.52 -24.93 21.38
CA LYS A 365 -4.90 -25.44 21.35
C LYS A 365 -5.81 -24.76 20.32
N GLN A 366 -5.25 -24.04 19.42
CA GLN A 366 -5.77 -23.38 18.21
C GLN A 366 -7.12 -22.63 18.26
N THR A 367 -8.10 -22.94 19.10
CA THR A 367 -9.44 -22.34 18.99
C THR A 367 -10.10 -21.94 20.31
N ASP A 368 -9.82 -22.57 21.43
CA ASP A 368 -10.68 -22.41 22.62
C ASP A 368 -10.27 -21.29 23.59
N LYS A 369 -9.13 -20.63 23.37
CA LYS A 369 -8.61 -19.54 24.23
C LYS A 369 -8.30 -18.24 23.50
N ARG A 370 -8.87 -18.07 22.32
CA ARG A 370 -8.81 -16.84 21.55
C ARG A 370 -9.81 -15.85 22.13
N GLU A 371 -9.32 -14.76 22.69
CA GLU A 371 -10.13 -13.70 23.28
C GLU A 371 -10.11 -12.47 22.36
N LEU A 372 -11.27 -11.84 22.21
CA LEU A 372 -11.41 -10.60 21.47
C LEU A 372 -10.88 -9.42 22.30
N LEU A 373 -9.96 -8.63 21.75
CA LEU A 373 -9.54 -7.38 22.38
C LEU A 373 -10.63 -6.32 22.24
N GLN A 374 -10.92 -5.62 23.33
CA GLN A 374 -11.99 -4.61 23.39
C GLN A 374 -11.52 -3.29 22.76
N ILE A 375 -11.64 -3.18 21.45
CA ILE A 375 -11.20 -2.02 20.66
C ILE A 375 -12.36 -1.13 20.17
N GLY A 376 -13.59 -1.38 20.65
CA GLY A 376 -14.74 -0.58 20.24
C GLY A 376 -15.16 -0.81 18.79
N TYR A 377 -15.28 -2.07 18.37
CA TYR A 377 -15.69 -2.42 17.02
C TYR A 377 -16.93 -1.63 16.55
N GLY A 378 -17.05 -1.45 15.23
CA GLY A 378 -18.06 -0.56 14.68
C GLY A 378 -17.71 0.92 14.92
N SER A 379 -18.64 1.71 15.40
CA SER A 379 -18.46 3.17 15.57
C SER A 379 -17.34 3.57 16.56
N GLY A 380 -17.02 2.71 17.52
CA GLY A 380 -15.98 2.98 18.53
C GLY A 380 -14.55 2.69 18.07
N ILE A 381 -14.35 2.14 16.86
CA ILE A 381 -13.02 1.72 16.38
C ILE A 381 -12.00 2.87 16.30
N TYR A 382 -12.46 4.08 16.00
CA TYR A 382 -11.57 5.25 15.90
C TYR A 382 -11.06 5.73 17.25
N ASP A 383 -11.79 5.49 18.35
CA ASP A 383 -11.31 5.76 19.70
C ASP A 383 -10.13 4.86 20.03
N PHE A 384 -10.18 3.60 19.61
CA PHE A 384 -9.03 2.70 19.70
C PHE A 384 -7.84 3.23 18.89
N TYR A 385 -8.02 3.68 17.66
CA TYR A 385 -6.92 4.19 16.84
C TYR A 385 -6.29 5.46 17.39
N ARG A 386 -7.04 6.27 18.16
CA ARG A 386 -6.55 7.49 18.80
C ARG A 386 -5.84 7.26 20.13
N ARG A 387 -5.99 6.08 20.76
CA ARG A 387 -5.39 5.80 22.08
C ARG A 387 -3.95 5.31 21.97
N PHE A 388 -3.14 5.62 23.00
CA PHE A 388 -1.73 5.31 23.07
C PHE A 388 -1.34 4.51 24.32
N ASP A 389 -2.29 4.22 25.18
CA ASP A 389 -2.09 3.69 26.54
C ASP A 389 -2.14 2.16 26.64
N ALA A 390 -2.62 1.47 25.58
CA ALA A 390 -2.66 0.02 25.56
C ALA A 390 -1.41 -0.56 24.86
N TRP A 391 -0.89 -1.66 25.37
CA TRP A 391 0.24 -2.35 24.77
C TRP A 391 -0.03 -2.81 23.31
N TYR A 392 -1.29 -3.00 22.97
CA TYR A 392 -1.76 -3.34 21.61
C TYR A 392 -2.27 -2.12 20.84
N SER A 393 -2.07 -0.89 21.31
CA SER A 393 -2.42 0.32 20.56
C SER A 393 -1.87 0.29 19.14
N LEU A 394 -2.52 0.96 18.19
CA LEU A 394 -2.14 0.99 16.78
C LEU A 394 -0.68 1.46 16.63
N VAL A 395 -0.30 2.53 17.33
CA VAL A 395 1.04 3.09 17.29
C VAL A 395 1.64 3.24 18.68
N GLN A 396 2.96 3.15 18.75
CA GLN A 396 3.74 3.51 19.91
C GLN A 396 4.30 4.93 19.68
N PRO A 397 3.94 5.93 20.51
CA PRO A 397 4.23 7.34 20.24
C PRO A 397 5.69 7.69 19.89
N PRO A 398 6.72 7.11 20.53
CA PRO A 398 8.11 7.39 20.16
C PRO A 398 8.44 7.04 18.70
N LEU A 399 7.76 6.06 18.11
CA LEU A 399 7.97 5.66 16.72
C LEU A 399 7.40 6.69 15.71
N LEU A 400 6.48 7.58 16.16
CA LEU A 400 6.04 8.71 15.36
C LEU A 400 7.11 9.80 15.24
N ALA A 401 8.05 9.86 16.18
CA ALA A 401 9.02 10.94 16.30
C ALA A 401 10.47 10.43 16.40
N PRO A 402 10.94 9.59 15.44
CA PRO A 402 12.27 9.00 15.53
C PRO A 402 13.39 10.06 15.52
N GLU A 403 13.12 11.26 15.01
CA GLU A 403 14.03 12.40 14.98
C GLU A 403 14.38 12.97 16.36
N LEU A 404 13.56 12.70 17.35
CA LEU A 404 13.78 13.15 18.73
C LEU A 404 14.74 12.23 19.50
N GLY A 405 14.96 11.00 19.01
CA GLY A 405 15.71 9.99 19.74
C GLY A 405 14.96 9.55 21.01
N THR A 406 15.59 9.65 22.16
CA THR A 406 14.93 9.48 23.47
C THR A 406 14.01 10.68 23.70
N SER A 407 12.71 10.46 23.76
CA SER A 407 11.72 11.54 23.85
C SER A 407 10.93 11.46 25.15
N THR A 408 10.68 12.63 25.76
CA THR A 408 9.72 12.75 26.87
C THR A 408 8.27 12.83 26.32
N ASP A 409 7.30 12.57 27.17
CA ASP A 409 5.89 12.69 26.80
C ASP A 409 5.52 14.09 26.29
N GLU A 410 6.12 15.15 26.86
CA GLU A 410 5.92 16.52 26.41
C GLU A 410 6.42 16.75 24.98
N GLN A 411 7.57 16.19 24.63
CA GLN A 411 8.12 16.30 23.28
C GLN A 411 7.28 15.56 22.24
N LEU A 412 6.53 14.52 22.65
CA LEU A 412 5.65 13.75 21.78
C LEU A 412 4.27 14.37 21.58
N ILE A 413 3.87 15.40 22.35
CA ILE A 413 2.53 15.99 22.33
C ILE A 413 2.12 16.39 20.90
N GLU A 414 2.97 17.09 20.17
CA GLU A 414 2.63 17.58 18.83
C GLU A 414 2.51 16.43 17.82
N HIS A 415 3.32 15.38 17.94
CA HIS A 415 3.22 14.19 17.09
C HIS A 415 1.95 13.38 17.39
N LYS A 416 1.60 13.22 18.68
CA LYS A 416 0.35 12.61 19.11
C LYS A 416 -0.86 13.38 18.58
N LYS A 417 -0.87 14.72 18.70
CA LYS A 417 -1.93 15.58 18.16
C LYS A 417 -2.07 15.45 16.65
N ALA A 418 -0.96 15.50 15.91
CA ALA A 418 -0.95 15.39 14.45
C ALA A 418 -1.50 14.02 14.00
N PHE A 419 -1.10 12.94 14.66
CA PHE A 419 -1.61 11.60 14.40
C PHE A 419 -3.11 11.49 14.73
N THR A 420 -3.54 11.95 15.91
CA THR A 420 -4.95 11.94 16.35
C THR A 420 -5.83 12.69 15.37
N LYS A 421 -5.37 13.86 14.89
CA LYS A 421 -6.09 14.62 13.86
C LYS A 421 -6.30 13.80 12.60
N ARG A 422 -5.27 13.08 12.13
CA ARG A 422 -5.37 12.24 10.94
C ARG A 422 -6.36 11.09 11.11
N ILE A 423 -6.42 10.48 12.29
CA ILE A 423 -7.44 9.47 12.59
C ILE A 423 -8.85 10.09 12.57
N THR A 424 -9.01 11.31 13.07
CA THR A 424 -10.29 12.04 13.00
C THR A 424 -10.66 12.35 11.53
N ASP A 425 -9.69 12.72 10.71
CA ASP A 425 -9.91 12.95 9.28
C ASP A 425 -10.27 11.62 8.56
N CYS A 426 -9.66 10.47 8.95
CA CYS A 426 -10.05 9.13 8.45
C CYS A 426 -11.49 8.78 8.81
N GLU A 427 -11.89 8.98 10.07
CA GLU A 427 -13.26 8.73 10.51
C GLU A 427 -14.27 9.52 9.67
N LYS A 428 -14.03 10.82 9.53
CA LYS A 428 -14.86 11.70 8.69
C LYS A 428 -14.92 11.22 7.24
N PHE A 429 -13.79 10.86 6.66
CA PHE A 429 -13.71 10.36 5.29
C PHE A 429 -14.51 9.06 5.12
N HIS A 430 -14.35 8.10 6.04
CA HIS A 430 -15.08 6.84 6.00
C HIS A 430 -16.59 7.04 6.18
N ASP A 431 -17.01 7.98 7.02
CA ASP A 431 -18.42 8.33 7.22
C ASP A 431 -19.02 8.95 5.96
N GLN A 432 -18.28 9.79 5.27
CA GLN A 432 -18.72 10.39 4.01
C GLN A 432 -18.83 9.38 2.87
N LEU A 433 -17.89 8.43 2.77
CA LEU A 433 -17.98 7.35 1.79
C LEU A 433 -19.06 6.34 2.12
N ALA A 434 -19.20 6.00 3.41
CA ALA A 434 -20.09 4.96 3.90
C ALA A 434 -20.00 3.67 3.06
N ALA A 435 -21.15 3.06 2.74
CA ALA A 435 -21.27 1.92 1.85
C ALA A 435 -21.64 2.33 0.40
N ASN A 436 -21.37 3.59 0.02
CA ASN A 436 -21.76 4.10 -1.30
C ASN A 436 -20.72 3.75 -2.37
N PHE A 437 -21.22 3.38 -3.54
CA PHE A 437 -20.45 3.07 -4.74
C PHE A 437 -21.12 3.74 -5.94
N HIS A 438 -20.41 3.85 -7.04
CA HIS A 438 -21.02 4.22 -8.32
C HIS A 438 -22.05 3.18 -8.73
N ALA A 439 -23.18 3.62 -9.30
CA ALA A 439 -24.33 2.75 -9.62
C ALA A 439 -23.96 1.53 -10.48
N THR A 440 -23.06 1.70 -11.45
CA THR A 440 -22.53 0.62 -12.29
C THR A 440 -21.12 0.25 -11.82
N THR A 441 -21.03 -0.62 -10.80
CA THR A 441 -19.75 -1.03 -10.21
C THR A 441 -19.61 -2.55 -10.17
N THR A 442 -18.42 -3.05 -10.57
CA THR A 442 -18.00 -4.43 -10.35
C THR A 442 -16.69 -4.46 -9.58
N LEU A 443 -16.63 -5.27 -8.53
CA LEU A 443 -15.41 -5.55 -7.75
C LEU A 443 -14.87 -6.93 -8.11
N LEU A 444 -13.62 -6.98 -8.56
CA LEU A 444 -12.85 -8.21 -8.78
C LEU A 444 -11.93 -8.45 -7.57
N TYR A 445 -11.99 -9.63 -6.96
CA TYR A 445 -11.16 -9.96 -5.80
C TYR A 445 -10.56 -11.37 -5.90
N SER A 446 -9.44 -11.59 -5.20
CA SER A 446 -8.82 -12.91 -5.13
C SER A 446 -9.38 -13.72 -3.96
N ASN A 447 -9.70 -14.99 -4.22
CA ASN A 447 -10.02 -16.00 -3.22
C ASN A 447 -9.00 -17.16 -3.25
N ASN A 448 -7.75 -16.85 -3.65
CA ASN A 448 -6.68 -17.84 -3.77
C ASN A 448 -6.35 -18.45 -2.40
N PRO A 449 -6.47 -19.80 -2.23
CA PRO A 449 -6.15 -20.46 -0.97
C PRO A 449 -4.66 -20.52 -0.66
N ASP A 450 -3.80 -20.39 -1.67
CA ASP A 450 -2.34 -20.47 -1.55
C ASP A 450 -1.71 -19.11 -1.23
N THR A 451 -2.44 -18.01 -1.47
CA THR A 451 -2.01 -16.66 -1.13
C THR A 451 -2.83 -16.14 0.05
N LYS A 452 -2.18 -16.03 1.21
CA LYS A 452 -2.84 -15.62 2.44
C LYS A 452 -2.79 -14.11 2.65
N ALA A 453 -3.81 -13.57 3.33
CA ALA A 453 -3.90 -12.17 3.73
C ALA A 453 -4.47 -12.07 5.14
N PHE A 454 -4.29 -10.89 5.78
CA PHE A 454 -4.85 -10.61 7.09
C PHE A 454 -6.33 -10.24 6.96
N ASP A 455 -7.21 -11.09 7.45
CA ASP A 455 -8.59 -10.75 7.80
C ASP A 455 -8.74 -10.48 9.29
N THR A 456 -7.85 -11.07 10.09
CA THR A 456 -7.72 -10.85 11.53
C THR A 456 -6.24 -10.73 11.89
N CYS A 457 -5.95 -10.05 13.00
CA CYS A 457 -4.64 -10.05 13.65
C CYS A 457 -4.75 -10.70 15.02
N GLU A 458 -3.81 -11.56 15.36
CA GLU A 458 -3.81 -12.31 16.61
C GLU A 458 -2.47 -12.18 17.32
N TRP A 459 -2.50 -11.68 18.56
CA TRP A 459 -1.37 -11.71 19.46
C TRP A 459 -1.27 -13.08 20.13
N GLN A 460 -0.25 -13.84 19.83
CA GLN A 460 -0.05 -15.22 20.26
C GLN A 460 0.97 -15.29 21.39
N LEU A 461 0.62 -15.94 22.51
CA LEU A 461 1.52 -16.17 23.63
C LEU A 461 2.66 -17.08 23.19
N GLN A 462 3.90 -16.68 23.47
CA GLN A 462 5.12 -17.40 23.10
C GLN A 462 5.72 -18.23 24.22
N ASN A 463 5.36 -17.97 25.48
CA ASN A 463 5.88 -18.66 26.65
C ASN A 463 4.75 -19.14 27.56
N SER A 464 5.04 -20.16 28.39
CA SER A 464 4.09 -20.61 29.40
C SER A 464 3.89 -19.53 30.46
N LEU A 465 2.64 -19.25 30.81
CA LEU A 465 2.32 -18.39 31.95
C LEU A 465 2.39 -19.16 33.27
N THR A 466 2.80 -18.47 34.33
CA THR A 466 2.66 -19.02 35.69
C THR A 466 1.18 -19.14 36.04
N PRO A 467 0.76 -20.20 36.77
CA PRO A 467 -0.58 -20.27 37.33
C PRO A 467 -0.93 -19.01 38.12
N GLY A 468 -2.08 -18.40 37.78
CA GLY A 468 -2.51 -17.10 38.36
C GLY A 468 -2.39 -15.90 37.43
N LEU A 469 -1.43 -15.89 36.48
CA LEU A 469 -1.40 -14.89 35.42
C LEU A 469 -2.47 -15.13 34.32
N GLU A 470 -2.95 -16.36 34.18
CA GLU A 470 -3.97 -16.75 33.20
C GLU A 470 -5.31 -16.01 33.38
N THR A 471 -5.60 -15.54 34.61
CA THR A 471 -6.85 -14.86 34.96
C THR A 471 -6.78 -13.34 34.91
N ALA A 472 -5.57 -12.77 34.81
CA ALA A 472 -5.42 -11.33 34.70
C ALA A 472 -5.99 -10.83 33.36
N ALA A 473 -6.76 -9.73 33.38
CA ALA A 473 -7.23 -9.09 32.16
C ALA A 473 -6.01 -8.57 31.37
N VAL A 474 -5.67 -9.26 30.27
CA VAL A 474 -4.50 -9.00 29.44
C VAL A 474 -4.41 -7.53 29.00
N GLU A 475 -5.55 -6.90 28.81
CA GLU A 475 -5.65 -5.50 28.42
C GLU A 475 -5.04 -4.50 29.40
N ARG A 476 -4.92 -4.89 30.68
CA ARG A 476 -4.36 -4.06 31.74
C ARG A 476 -2.88 -4.32 32.01
N TRP A 477 -2.27 -5.24 31.28
CA TRP A 477 -0.87 -5.55 31.48
C TRP A 477 0.00 -4.42 30.93
N GLN A 478 1.16 -4.25 31.54
CA GLN A 478 2.10 -3.20 31.19
C GLN A 478 3.28 -3.77 30.42
N VAL A 479 3.78 -3.01 29.46
CA VAL A 479 4.98 -3.38 28.72
C VAL A 479 6.19 -3.23 29.65
N ILE A 480 7.04 -4.25 29.66
CA ILE A 480 8.32 -4.18 30.35
C ILE A 480 9.31 -3.51 29.40
N GLY A 481 9.94 -2.45 29.89
CA GLY A 481 11.03 -1.77 29.18
C GLY A 481 12.30 -1.80 29.99
N ASP A 482 13.41 -1.65 29.31
CA ASP A 482 14.68 -1.26 29.90
C ASP A 482 14.94 0.25 29.68
N GLU A 483 16.05 0.72 30.27
CA GLU A 483 16.49 2.12 30.12
C GLU A 483 16.79 2.52 28.66
N ASN A 484 16.95 1.56 27.76
CA ASN A 484 17.25 1.76 26.34
C ASN A 484 15.98 1.77 25.44
N HIS A 485 14.79 1.72 26.02
CA HIS A 485 13.52 1.63 25.28
C HIS A 485 13.31 0.32 24.50
N ASP A 486 13.94 -0.78 24.91
CA ASP A 486 13.73 -2.13 24.34
C ASP A 486 12.29 -2.64 24.50
N TRP A 487 11.45 -1.88 25.23
CA TRP A 487 10.01 -2.10 25.32
C TRP A 487 9.26 -1.74 24.03
N LEU A 488 9.87 -0.95 23.13
CA LEU A 488 9.27 -0.64 21.85
C LEU A 488 9.24 -1.87 20.96
N SER A 489 8.05 -2.39 20.73
CA SER A 489 7.85 -3.52 19.83
C SER A 489 8.06 -3.11 18.38
N VAL A 490 9.23 -3.39 17.83
CA VAL A 490 9.54 -3.06 16.43
C VAL A 490 9.31 -4.22 15.46
N LYS A 491 9.20 -5.47 15.99
CA LYS A 491 9.01 -6.69 15.20
C LYS A 491 7.70 -7.44 15.52
N GLY A 492 6.70 -6.75 16.09
CA GLY A 492 5.43 -7.37 16.50
C GLY A 492 5.54 -8.26 17.73
N GLU A 493 6.53 -8.04 18.59
CA GLU A 493 6.71 -8.76 19.84
C GLU A 493 6.57 -7.81 21.02
N VAL A 494 5.90 -8.25 22.08
CA VAL A 494 5.78 -7.50 23.33
C VAL A 494 6.05 -8.41 24.51
N LYS A 495 6.69 -7.87 25.55
CA LYS A 495 6.83 -8.51 26.87
C LYS A 495 6.02 -7.74 27.87
N LEU A 496 5.17 -8.42 28.61
CA LEU A 496 4.19 -7.82 29.50
C LEU A 496 4.32 -8.38 30.92
N LEU A 497 4.04 -7.51 31.91
CA LEU A 497 3.79 -7.89 33.29
C LEU A 497 2.40 -7.47 33.70
N SER A 498 1.75 -8.25 34.55
CA SER A 498 0.55 -7.77 35.23
C SER A 498 0.93 -6.64 36.21
N SER A 499 0.02 -5.70 36.43
CA SER A 499 0.26 -4.58 37.36
C SER A 499 0.56 -5.06 38.79
N SER A 500 -0.03 -6.18 39.20
CA SER A 500 0.25 -6.81 40.50
C SER A 500 1.64 -7.39 40.58
N GLU A 501 2.10 -8.08 39.53
CA GLU A 501 3.46 -8.66 39.45
C GLU A 501 4.53 -7.55 39.40
N LEU A 502 4.26 -6.47 38.67
CA LEU A 502 5.14 -5.31 38.60
C LEU A 502 5.31 -4.66 39.98
N ALA A 503 4.19 -4.35 40.65
CA ALA A 503 4.19 -3.74 41.98
C ALA A 503 4.92 -4.64 43.01
N GLU A 504 4.71 -5.95 42.99
CA GLU A 504 5.38 -6.90 43.86
C GLU A 504 6.88 -6.98 43.55
N HIS A 505 7.26 -6.98 42.29
CA HIS A 505 8.65 -6.95 41.87
C HIS A 505 9.36 -5.67 42.33
N GLU A 506 8.74 -4.50 42.14
CA GLU A 506 9.26 -3.21 42.59
C GLU A 506 9.42 -3.17 44.12
N ARG A 507 8.44 -3.71 44.84
CA ARG A 507 8.50 -3.82 46.29
C ARG A 507 9.69 -4.69 46.74
N LYS A 508 9.87 -5.85 46.12
CA LYS A 508 11.01 -6.77 46.43
C LYS A 508 12.33 -6.14 46.06
N LEU A 509 12.42 -5.46 44.91
CA LEU A 509 13.64 -4.79 44.48
C LEU A 509 14.00 -3.63 45.43
N LYS A 510 13.04 -2.83 45.84
CA LYS A 510 13.24 -1.74 46.80
C LYS A 510 13.74 -2.27 48.15
N SER A 511 13.09 -3.31 48.67
CA SER A 511 13.50 -3.96 49.91
C SER A 511 14.93 -4.53 49.81
N TRP A 512 15.28 -5.16 48.69
CA TRP A 512 16.64 -5.67 48.43
C TRP A 512 17.66 -4.53 48.35
N MET A 513 17.33 -3.41 47.65
CA MET A 513 18.19 -2.23 47.58
C MET A 513 18.42 -1.59 48.96
N GLU A 514 17.39 -1.49 49.77
CA GLU A 514 17.49 -0.98 51.15
C GLU A 514 18.38 -1.87 52.02
N GLN A 515 18.25 -3.21 51.93
CA GLN A 515 19.06 -4.16 52.67
C GLN A 515 20.53 -4.18 52.22
N ASN A 516 20.80 -3.94 50.94
CA ASN A 516 22.17 -3.93 50.41
C ASN A 516 22.85 -2.55 50.44
N ARG A 517 22.14 -1.50 50.90
CA ARG A 517 22.66 -0.14 50.98
C ARG A 517 23.88 -0.01 51.93
N TYR A 518 24.03 -0.94 52.87
CA TYR A 518 25.11 -0.96 53.86
C TYR A 518 26.11 -2.11 53.70
N GLY A 519 26.20 -2.70 52.50
CA GLY A 519 27.30 -3.63 52.19
C GLY A 519 27.19 -5.05 52.77
N HIS A 520 26.03 -5.49 53.22
CA HIS A 520 25.82 -6.88 53.66
C HIS A 520 25.59 -7.80 52.45
N GLN A 521 26.60 -8.55 52.06
CA GLN A 521 26.71 -9.35 50.85
C GLN A 521 25.86 -10.64 50.79
N HIS A 522 24.76 -10.79 51.50
CA HIS A 522 24.07 -12.09 51.59
C HIS A 522 22.63 -12.12 51.06
N ALA A 523 22.10 -11.02 50.54
CA ALA A 523 20.75 -11.05 49.93
C ALA A 523 20.87 -11.31 48.44
N HIS A 524 20.38 -12.47 47.95
CA HIS A 524 20.24 -12.71 46.52
C HIS A 524 19.28 -11.69 45.92
N MET A 525 19.68 -11.12 44.79
CA MET A 525 18.78 -10.24 44.00
C MET A 525 17.47 -10.99 43.74
N PRO A 526 16.29 -10.36 43.97
CA PRO A 526 15.04 -11.05 43.73
C PRO A 526 14.99 -11.53 42.28
N PRO A 527 14.47 -12.75 42.02
CA PRO A 527 14.34 -13.26 40.67
C PRO A 527 13.53 -12.27 39.82
N ARG A 528 13.88 -12.14 38.55
CA ARG A 528 13.10 -11.32 37.61
C ARG A 528 11.64 -11.78 37.61
N ALA A 529 10.72 -10.83 37.64
CA ALA A 529 9.32 -11.14 37.51
C ALA A 529 9.06 -11.89 36.18
N GLN A 530 8.20 -12.90 36.24
CA GLN A 530 7.85 -13.64 35.02
C GLN A 530 7.03 -12.77 34.09
N SER A 531 7.45 -12.70 32.83
CA SER A 531 6.78 -11.93 31.80
C SER A 531 6.02 -12.82 30.83
N ALA A 532 4.89 -12.36 30.36
CA ALA A 532 4.22 -12.92 29.20
C ALA A 532 4.81 -12.31 27.94
N SER A 533 5.28 -13.14 27.02
CA SER A 533 5.73 -12.70 25.69
C SER A 533 4.66 -13.00 24.66
N PHE A 534 4.25 -11.97 23.92
CA PHE A 534 3.31 -12.12 22.80
C PHE A 534 3.97 -11.71 21.48
N ARG A 535 3.55 -12.38 20.41
CA ARG A 535 3.94 -12.06 19.03
C ARG A 535 2.72 -12.04 18.13
N LEU A 536 2.68 -11.12 17.16
CA LEU A 536 1.66 -11.13 16.11
C LEU A 536 1.85 -12.33 15.18
N GLY A 537 0.77 -13.09 14.98
CA GLY A 537 0.71 -14.22 14.06
C GLY A 537 0.73 -13.79 12.60
N SER A 538 0.86 -14.77 11.70
CA SER A 538 0.85 -14.59 10.24
C SER A 538 -0.56 -14.56 9.66
N GLU A 539 -0.64 -14.31 8.36
CA GLU A 539 -1.86 -14.28 7.56
C GLU A 539 -2.56 -15.65 7.55
N THR A 540 -3.89 -15.66 7.61
CA THR A 540 -4.68 -16.91 7.66
C THR A 540 -5.76 -17.01 6.59
N ALA A 541 -6.35 -15.90 6.17
CA ALA A 541 -7.46 -15.90 5.21
C ALA A 541 -6.98 -16.01 3.76
N LYS A 542 -7.82 -16.56 2.90
CA LYS A 542 -7.60 -16.54 1.44
C LYS A 542 -7.58 -15.10 0.93
N GLY A 543 -6.80 -14.82 -0.11
CA GLY A 543 -6.71 -13.48 -0.67
C GLY A 543 -5.66 -13.35 -1.76
N ASP A 544 -5.00 -12.20 -1.80
CA ASP A 544 -3.94 -11.86 -2.75
C ASP A 544 -2.59 -11.51 -2.08
N GLY A 545 -2.46 -11.81 -0.78
CA GLY A 545 -1.28 -11.47 0.01
C GLY A 545 -1.38 -10.13 0.77
N THR A 546 -2.42 -9.35 0.52
CA THR A 546 -2.65 -8.05 1.17
C THR A 546 -4.12 -7.86 1.55
N VAL A 547 -5.01 -8.17 0.62
CA VAL A 547 -6.47 -8.04 0.78
C VAL A 547 -7.09 -9.43 0.83
N HIS A 548 -7.82 -9.71 1.90
CA HIS A 548 -8.52 -10.98 2.10
C HIS A 548 -9.83 -11.05 1.28
N GLU A 549 -10.32 -12.27 1.03
CA GLU A 549 -11.51 -12.50 0.21
C GLU A 549 -12.77 -11.79 0.74
N GLY A 550 -12.93 -11.65 2.06
CA GLY A 550 -14.09 -11.01 2.69
C GLY A 550 -14.26 -9.54 2.27
N ALA A 551 -13.15 -8.83 2.05
CA ALA A 551 -13.18 -7.45 1.59
C ALA A 551 -13.85 -7.28 0.21
N GLY A 552 -13.79 -8.30 -0.63
CA GLY A 552 -14.45 -8.31 -1.95
C GLY A 552 -15.78 -9.05 -1.98
N LYS A 553 -15.96 -10.06 -1.14
CA LYS A 553 -17.11 -10.96 -1.17
C LYS A 553 -18.38 -10.37 -0.54
N TYR A 554 -18.23 -9.63 0.56
CA TYR A 554 -19.37 -9.23 1.39
C TYR A 554 -19.89 -7.80 1.19
N PRO A 555 -19.16 -6.85 0.59
CA PRO A 555 -19.72 -5.51 0.36
C PRO A 555 -21.01 -5.57 -0.45
N LYS A 556 -21.98 -4.74 -0.06
CA LYS A 556 -23.31 -4.64 -0.72
C LYS A 556 -23.36 -3.42 -1.62
N GLY A 557 -24.27 -3.41 -2.58
CA GLY A 557 -24.48 -2.26 -3.49
C GLY A 557 -23.66 -2.28 -4.76
N MET A 558 -22.94 -3.39 -5.05
CA MET A 558 -22.20 -3.59 -6.30
C MET A 558 -22.11 -5.07 -6.66
N GLN A 559 -21.80 -5.36 -7.92
CA GLN A 559 -21.48 -6.73 -8.34
C GLN A 559 -20.09 -7.11 -7.81
N THR A 560 -19.95 -8.33 -7.31
CA THR A 560 -18.64 -8.87 -6.85
C THR A 560 -18.33 -10.18 -7.54
N ILE A 561 -17.11 -10.34 -8.03
CA ILE A 561 -16.65 -11.55 -8.73
C ILE A 561 -15.31 -12.00 -8.12
N GLY A 562 -15.31 -13.17 -7.51
CA GLY A 562 -14.12 -13.81 -6.96
C GLY A 562 -13.44 -14.72 -7.99
N LEU A 563 -12.11 -14.74 -7.96
CA LEU A 563 -11.30 -15.64 -8.79
C LEU A 563 -10.03 -16.05 -8.06
N VAL A 564 -9.42 -17.14 -8.48
CA VAL A 564 -8.11 -17.58 -7.99
C VAL A 564 -7.04 -16.83 -8.77
N ALA A 565 -6.65 -15.64 -8.29
CA ALA A 565 -5.55 -14.89 -8.91
C ALA A 565 -4.21 -15.57 -8.62
N THR A 566 -3.44 -15.84 -9.66
CA THR A 566 -2.14 -16.53 -9.56
C THR A 566 -0.98 -15.57 -9.24
N GLN A 567 -1.25 -14.26 -9.20
CA GLN A 567 -0.31 -13.21 -8.86
C GLN A 567 -0.63 -12.65 -7.47
N ASP A 568 0.36 -12.03 -6.84
CA ASP A 568 0.19 -11.29 -5.60
C ASP A 568 -0.65 -10.01 -5.79
N HIS A 569 -0.94 -9.31 -4.70
CA HIS A 569 -1.72 -8.08 -4.69
C HIS A 569 -1.21 -7.05 -5.71
N GLN A 570 0.10 -6.79 -5.75
CA GLN A 570 0.68 -5.80 -6.66
C GLN A 570 0.59 -6.24 -8.13
N GLY A 571 0.65 -7.54 -8.36
CA GLY A 571 0.53 -8.17 -9.68
C GLY A 571 -0.89 -8.53 -10.09
N PHE A 572 -1.92 -8.19 -9.32
CA PHE A 572 -3.30 -8.63 -9.54
C PHE A 572 -3.75 -8.51 -11.01
N TYR A 573 -3.55 -7.34 -11.62
CA TYR A 573 -3.85 -7.13 -13.03
C TYR A 573 -2.80 -7.68 -14.01
N ASN A 574 -1.73 -8.31 -13.53
CA ASN A 574 -0.80 -9.07 -14.37
C ASN A 574 -1.23 -10.52 -14.54
N CYS A 575 -2.21 -11.01 -13.75
CA CYS A 575 -2.85 -12.29 -13.94
C CYS A 575 -3.69 -12.28 -15.23
N PRO A 576 -3.45 -13.22 -16.17
CA PRO A 576 -4.22 -13.31 -17.42
C PRO A 576 -5.72 -13.45 -17.18
N ASP A 577 -6.14 -14.32 -16.26
CA ASP A 577 -7.54 -14.58 -15.97
C ASP A 577 -8.26 -13.34 -15.44
N VAL A 578 -7.58 -12.53 -14.60
CA VAL A 578 -8.11 -11.24 -14.11
C VAL A 578 -8.33 -10.28 -15.27
N ARG A 579 -7.38 -10.20 -16.22
CA ARG A 579 -7.49 -9.32 -17.39
C ARG A 579 -8.61 -9.75 -18.32
N GLU A 580 -8.75 -11.04 -18.57
CA GLU A 580 -9.83 -11.57 -19.41
C GLU A 580 -11.20 -11.35 -18.78
N LEU A 581 -11.34 -11.64 -17.48
CA LEU A 581 -12.57 -11.35 -16.74
C LEU A 581 -12.93 -9.87 -16.77
N MET A 582 -11.96 -8.98 -16.55
CA MET A 582 -12.15 -7.53 -16.63
C MET A 582 -12.66 -7.10 -18.02
N VAL A 583 -12.09 -7.65 -19.11
CA VAL A 583 -12.57 -7.37 -20.47
C VAL A 583 -13.98 -7.92 -20.68
N GLY A 584 -14.31 -9.09 -20.13
CA GLY A 584 -15.68 -9.63 -20.15
C GLY A 584 -16.68 -8.70 -19.45
N VAL A 585 -16.31 -8.14 -18.30
CA VAL A 585 -17.13 -7.13 -17.59
C VAL A 585 -17.29 -5.87 -18.42
N LEU A 586 -16.21 -5.34 -19.00
CA LEU A 586 -16.30 -4.19 -19.91
C LEU A 586 -17.26 -4.46 -21.08
N GLN A 587 -17.12 -5.61 -21.73
CA GLN A 587 -17.99 -5.99 -22.85
C GLN A 587 -19.47 -6.09 -22.46
N SER A 588 -19.78 -6.50 -21.22
CA SER A 588 -21.17 -6.57 -20.75
C SER A 588 -21.83 -5.20 -20.62
N TRP A 589 -21.07 -4.13 -20.40
CA TRP A 589 -21.57 -2.77 -20.26
C TRP A 589 -21.62 -1.97 -21.57
N LEU A 590 -20.80 -2.36 -22.56
CA LEU A 590 -20.68 -1.62 -23.81
C LEU A 590 -22.01 -1.48 -24.59
N PRO A 591 -22.95 -2.45 -24.59
CA PRO A 591 -24.26 -2.26 -25.23
C PRO A 591 -25.03 -1.05 -24.67
N ASP A 592 -25.09 -0.93 -23.34
CA ASP A 592 -25.81 0.16 -22.67
C ASP A 592 -25.09 1.49 -22.84
N ILE A 593 -23.76 1.50 -22.74
CA ILE A 593 -22.96 2.69 -23.01
C ILE A 593 -23.12 3.14 -24.47
N HIS A 594 -23.12 2.21 -25.41
CA HIS A 594 -23.30 2.52 -26.85
C HIS A 594 -24.67 3.15 -27.14
N GLN A 595 -25.73 2.72 -26.44
CA GLN A 595 -27.06 3.32 -26.61
C GLN A 595 -27.08 4.81 -26.21
N LYS A 596 -26.24 5.24 -25.28
CA LYS A 596 -26.14 6.65 -24.85
C LYS A 596 -25.55 7.57 -25.91
N PHE A 597 -24.92 7.03 -26.95
CA PHE A 597 -24.44 7.79 -28.12
C PHE A 597 -25.46 7.90 -29.24
N LYS A 598 -26.60 7.21 -29.15
CA LYS A 598 -27.65 7.13 -30.20
C LYS A 598 -28.77 8.16 -30.02
N GLY A 599 -28.66 9.01 -28.99
CA GLY A 599 -29.69 10.01 -28.67
C GLY A 599 -29.77 11.21 -29.61
#